data_3112d854c93e0d1b8968d94d9661a16a
#
_entry.id   3112d854c93e0d1b8968d94d9661a16a
#
_cell.length_a   1.000
_cell.length_b   1.000
_cell.length_c   1.000
_cell.angle_alpha   90.00
_cell.angle_beta   90.00
_cell.angle_gamma   90.00
#
_symmetry.space_group_name_H-M   'P 1'
#
loop_
_entity.id
_entity.type
_entity.pdbx_description
1 polymer ?
#
loop_
_entity_poly.entity_id
_entity_poly.type
_entity_poly.pdbx_seq_one_letter_code
_entity_poly.pdbx_strand_id
1 'polypeptide(L)'
;MHTSPPMVAEEPRLTRARRNGRRAGIAVFGLMMVVTTASWTYQILVAVFAPPIVTVATECRAGTRGLLVAVRRARRAAASETGDERAALGRFRSSLEPEWNSRASLESVCSSDSKTRAALAEIDALRYAEEHAVRYEAVGLAPQRRRVQALYETLFERDGLPSPALP
;
A
#
# COMPACT_ATOMS: atom_id res chain seq x y z
N MET A 1 41.06 71.49 36.74
CA MET A 1 41.27 70.93 35.39
C MET A 1 40.73 69.51 35.32
N HIS A 2 39.50 69.34 34.80
CA HIS A 2 38.89 68.05 34.62
C HIS A 2 39.01 67.70 33.15
N THR A 3 39.88 66.75 32.85
CA THR A 3 40.00 66.16 31.51
C THR A 3 39.00 65.04 31.37
N SER A 4 37.96 65.27 30.59
CA SER A 4 37.01 64.19 30.22
C SER A 4 37.69 63.23 29.22
N PRO A 5 37.54 61.91 29.37
CA PRO A 5 38.08 60.93 28.43
C PRO A 5 37.28 60.97 27.10
N PRO A 6 37.93 60.71 25.96
CA PRO A 6 37.26 60.70 24.67
C PRO A 6 36.31 59.53 24.57
N MET A 7 35.04 59.81 24.26
CA MET A 7 34.09 58.79 23.88
C MET A 7 34.51 58.17 22.55
N VAL A 8 34.96 56.94 22.61
CA VAL A 8 35.33 56.12 21.47
C VAL A 8 34.06 55.72 20.76
N ALA A 9 33.95 56.15 19.50
CA ALA A 9 32.83 55.80 18.62
C ALA A 9 32.86 54.31 18.22
N GLU A 10 32.19 53.47 18.97
CA GLU A 10 32.03 52.01 18.70
C GLU A 10 30.74 51.66 17.89
N GLU A 11 29.96 52.66 17.48
CA GLU A 11 28.66 52.48 16.84
C GLU A 11 28.61 51.87 15.40
N PRO A 12 29.61 51.99 14.51
CA PRO A 12 29.41 51.51 13.13
C PRO A 12 29.55 49.98 12.97
N ARG A 13 30.18 49.28 13.92
CA ARG A 13 30.41 47.82 13.80
C ARG A 13 29.16 46.99 14.17
N LEU A 14 28.42 47.39 15.17
CA LEU A 14 27.20 46.68 15.62
C LEU A 14 26.05 46.80 14.60
N THR A 15 25.90 47.92 13.94
CA THR A 15 24.87 48.13 12.91
C THR A 15 25.14 47.30 11.67
N ARG A 16 26.40 47.11 11.29
CA ARG A 16 26.82 46.30 10.14
C ARG A 16 26.59 44.80 10.42
N ALA A 17 26.94 44.32 11.62
CA ALA A 17 26.71 42.94 12.05
C ALA A 17 25.21 42.60 12.11
N ARG A 18 24.38 43.50 12.65
CA ARG A 18 22.92 43.35 12.71
C ARG A 18 22.26 43.33 11.32
N ARG A 19 22.77 44.15 10.38
CA ARG A 19 22.30 44.20 9.00
C ARG A 19 22.66 42.92 8.21
N ASN A 20 23.85 42.37 8.45
CA ASN A 20 24.29 41.12 7.84
C ASN A 20 23.54 39.93 8.40
N GLY A 21 23.30 39.88 9.74
CA GLY A 21 22.49 38.85 10.38
C GLY A 21 21.06 38.81 9.86
N ARG A 22 20.44 39.99 9.65
CA ARG A 22 19.08 40.06 9.06
C ARG A 22 19.04 39.56 7.61
N ARG A 23 20.07 39.88 6.80
CA ARG A 23 20.17 39.40 5.42
C ARG A 23 20.40 37.89 5.36
N ALA A 24 21.25 37.36 6.25
CA ALA A 24 21.47 35.92 6.38
C ALA A 24 20.21 35.19 6.83
N GLY A 25 19.47 35.76 7.78
CA GLY A 25 18.17 35.19 8.23
C GLY A 25 17.13 35.12 7.11
N ILE A 26 17.01 36.18 6.31
CA ILE A 26 16.10 36.22 5.15
C ILE A 26 16.52 35.19 4.10
N ALA A 27 17.82 35.06 3.84
CA ALA A 27 18.34 34.09 2.87
C ALA A 27 18.08 32.63 3.33
N VAL A 28 18.32 32.33 4.59
CA VAL A 28 18.05 30.98 5.16
C VAL A 28 16.55 30.67 5.15
N PHE A 29 15.71 31.64 5.52
CA PHE A 29 14.26 31.46 5.47
C PHE A 29 13.77 31.26 4.03
N GLY A 30 14.26 32.05 3.08
CA GLY A 30 13.93 31.90 1.66
C GLY A 30 14.36 30.53 1.11
N LEU A 31 15.56 30.08 1.45
CA LEU A 31 16.04 28.74 1.06
C LEU A 31 15.14 27.63 1.64
N MET A 32 14.79 27.73 2.91
CA MET A 32 13.94 26.75 3.57
C MET A 32 12.53 26.69 2.93
N MET A 33 11.95 27.83 2.58
CA MET A 33 10.68 27.91 1.87
C MET A 33 10.75 27.28 0.47
N VAL A 34 11.83 27.52 -0.26
CA VAL A 34 12.04 26.90 -1.59
C VAL A 34 12.17 25.38 -1.46
N VAL A 35 12.96 24.89 -0.52
CA VAL A 35 13.15 23.45 -0.30
C VAL A 35 11.84 22.78 0.12
N THR A 36 11.09 23.36 1.05
CA THR A 36 9.79 22.80 1.46
C THR A 36 8.79 22.79 0.31
N THR A 37 8.68 23.90 -0.43
CA THR A 37 7.75 23.97 -1.57
C THR A 37 8.14 22.98 -2.67
N ALA A 38 9.42 22.87 -3.00
CA ALA A 38 9.92 21.91 -3.99
C ALA A 38 9.65 20.46 -3.54
N SER A 39 9.86 20.15 -2.26
CA SER A 39 9.58 18.82 -1.70
C SER A 39 8.10 18.47 -1.79
N TRP A 40 7.20 19.38 -1.43
CA TRP A 40 5.76 19.18 -1.55
C TRP A 40 5.32 19.02 -3.01
N THR A 41 5.83 19.87 -3.90
CA THR A 41 5.52 19.76 -5.33
C THR A 41 6.00 18.43 -5.90
N TYR A 42 7.20 17.98 -5.51
CA TYR A 42 7.72 16.68 -5.92
C TYR A 42 6.84 15.51 -5.44
N GLN A 43 6.41 15.54 -4.17
CA GLN A 43 5.51 14.49 -3.63
C GLN A 43 4.16 14.46 -4.36
N ILE A 44 3.58 15.61 -4.66
CA ILE A 44 2.33 15.69 -5.44
C ILE A 44 2.55 15.18 -6.86
N LEU A 45 3.64 15.57 -7.52
CA LEU A 45 3.99 15.10 -8.86
C LEU A 45 4.17 13.57 -8.88
N VAL A 46 4.90 13.01 -7.90
CA VAL A 46 5.08 11.56 -7.78
C VAL A 46 3.75 10.87 -7.51
N ALA A 47 2.90 11.41 -6.64
CA ALA A 47 1.60 10.83 -6.34
C ALA A 47 0.63 10.83 -7.55
N VAL A 48 0.70 11.87 -8.39
CA VAL A 48 -0.22 12.04 -9.54
C VAL A 48 0.31 11.37 -10.81
N PHE A 49 1.62 11.48 -11.09
CA PHE A 49 2.20 11.05 -12.37
C PHE A 49 3.02 9.76 -12.29
N ALA A 50 3.49 9.36 -11.11
CA ALA A 50 4.01 8.04 -10.87
C ALA A 50 2.99 7.29 -9.99
N PRO A 51 1.94 6.70 -10.58
CA PRO A 51 1.04 5.84 -9.81
C PRO A 51 1.91 4.78 -9.12
N PRO A 52 1.55 4.36 -7.88
CA PRO A 52 2.29 3.32 -7.18
C PRO A 52 2.51 2.21 -8.18
N ILE A 53 3.75 1.70 -8.28
CA ILE A 53 4.08 0.58 -9.15
C ILE A 53 3.22 -0.58 -8.64
N VAL A 54 1.98 -0.62 -9.14
CA VAL A 54 1.13 -1.79 -9.03
C VAL A 54 1.91 -2.83 -9.79
N THR A 55 2.41 -3.82 -9.11
CA THR A 55 3.02 -4.99 -9.73
C THR A 55 1.93 -5.59 -10.61
N VAL A 56 1.90 -5.12 -11.85
CA VAL A 56 0.96 -5.61 -12.85
C VAL A 56 1.30 -7.09 -13.01
N ALA A 57 0.39 -7.94 -12.60
CA ALA A 57 0.54 -9.37 -12.83
C ALA A 57 0.63 -9.56 -14.34
N THR A 58 1.84 -9.82 -14.83
CA THR A 58 2.15 -9.94 -16.26
C THR A 58 1.42 -11.13 -16.89
N GLU A 59 0.95 -12.07 -16.06
CA GLU A 59 0.20 -13.22 -16.49
C GLU A 59 -1.09 -13.39 -15.67
N CYS A 60 -2.23 -13.45 -16.36
CA CYS A 60 -3.53 -13.64 -15.73
C CYS A 60 -3.57 -14.85 -14.78
N ARG A 61 -2.97 -15.98 -15.17
CA ARG A 61 -2.94 -17.21 -14.37
C ARG A 61 -2.14 -17.05 -13.09
N ALA A 62 -0.95 -16.44 -13.20
CA ALA A 62 -0.10 -16.19 -12.04
C ALA A 62 -0.78 -15.23 -11.05
N GLY A 63 -1.41 -14.16 -11.54
CA GLY A 63 -2.15 -13.22 -10.72
C GLY A 63 -3.36 -13.84 -10.03
N THR A 64 -4.16 -14.64 -10.75
CA THR A 64 -5.31 -15.38 -10.20
C THR A 64 -4.85 -16.35 -9.10
N ARG A 65 -3.71 -17.03 -9.30
CA ARG A 65 -3.07 -17.86 -8.27
C ARG A 65 -2.70 -17.04 -7.04
N GLY A 66 -2.08 -15.88 -7.23
CA GLY A 66 -1.71 -14.98 -6.14
C GLY A 66 -2.90 -14.58 -5.28
N LEU A 67 -4.03 -14.19 -5.91
CA LEU A 67 -5.26 -13.85 -5.21
C LEU A 67 -5.82 -15.03 -4.39
N LEU A 68 -5.83 -16.25 -4.95
CA LEU A 68 -6.31 -17.42 -4.23
C LEU A 68 -5.44 -17.74 -3.01
N VAL A 69 -4.12 -17.65 -3.15
CA VAL A 69 -3.18 -17.82 -2.04
C VAL A 69 -3.38 -16.74 -0.98
N ALA A 70 -3.63 -15.48 -1.41
CA ALA A 70 -3.90 -14.37 -0.51
C ALA A 70 -5.17 -14.58 0.32
N VAL A 71 -6.28 -15.03 -0.29
CA VAL A 71 -7.53 -15.36 0.44
C VAL A 71 -7.28 -16.44 1.49
N ARG A 72 -6.53 -17.50 1.15
CA ARG A 72 -6.19 -18.57 2.10
C ARG A 72 -5.30 -18.07 3.25
N ARG A 73 -4.31 -17.22 2.95
CA ARG A 73 -3.45 -16.59 3.97
C ARG A 73 -4.28 -15.71 4.89
N ALA A 74 -5.15 -14.87 4.33
CA ALA A 74 -6.03 -13.98 5.08
C ALA A 74 -6.95 -14.75 6.04
N ARG A 75 -7.54 -15.86 5.57
CA ARG A 75 -8.34 -16.74 6.43
C ARG A 75 -7.54 -17.33 7.60
N ARG A 76 -6.31 -17.81 7.33
CA ARG A 76 -5.43 -18.31 8.40
C ARG A 76 -5.05 -17.23 9.41
N ALA A 77 -4.77 -16.02 8.91
CA ALA A 77 -4.48 -14.89 9.77
C ALA A 77 -5.68 -14.50 10.66
N ALA A 78 -6.90 -14.53 10.11
CA ALA A 78 -8.11 -14.30 10.90
C ALA A 78 -8.34 -15.41 11.94
N ALA A 79 -8.12 -16.68 11.57
CA ALA A 79 -8.31 -17.82 12.48
C ALA A 79 -7.30 -17.88 13.63
N SER A 80 -6.18 -17.14 13.54
CA SER A 80 -5.21 -17.02 14.64
C SER A 80 -5.64 -16.03 15.74
N GLU A 81 -6.64 -15.19 15.47
CA GLU A 81 -7.21 -14.29 16.46
C GLU A 81 -8.30 -15.03 17.28
N THR A 82 -8.13 -15.02 18.58
CA THR A 82 -9.08 -15.64 19.50
C THR A 82 -9.83 -14.56 20.28
N GLY A 83 -11.16 -14.53 20.14
CA GLY A 83 -12.04 -13.78 21.02
C GLY A 83 -12.44 -12.36 20.58
N ASP A 84 -11.87 -11.78 19.50
CA ASP A 84 -12.30 -10.48 18.96
C ASP A 84 -12.57 -10.55 17.46
N GLU A 85 -13.87 -10.54 17.11
CA GLU A 85 -14.35 -10.53 15.72
C GLU A 85 -13.79 -9.35 14.91
N ARG A 86 -13.67 -8.17 15.52
CA ARG A 86 -13.14 -6.97 14.84
C ARG A 86 -11.65 -7.11 14.54
N ALA A 87 -10.89 -7.65 15.49
CA ALA A 87 -9.48 -7.94 15.30
C ALA A 87 -9.28 -8.99 14.22
N ALA A 88 -10.05 -10.09 14.24
CA ALA A 88 -10.01 -11.12 13.22
C ALA A 88 -10.34 -10.57 11.82
N LEU A 89 -11.38 -9.74 11.70
CA LEU A 89 -11.74 -9.09 10.45
C LEU A 89 -10.65 -8.11 9.97
N GLY A 90 -10.06 -7.35 10.89
CA GLY A 90 -8.94 -6.45 10.61
C GLY A 90 -7.72 -7.22 10.07
N ARG A 91 -7.37 -8.35 10.70
CA ARG A 91 -6.30 -9.26 10.25
C ARG A 91 -6.59 -9.87 8.88
N PHE A 92 -7.82 -10.29 8.64
CA PHE A 92 -8.23 -10.81 7.34
C PHE A 92 -7.96 -9.76 6.25
N ARG A 93 -8.47 -8.54 6.42
CA ARG A 93 -8.35 -7.46 5.44
C ARG A 93 -6.90 -7.03 5.21
N SER A 94 -6.15 -6.78 6.28
CA SER A 94 -4.75 -6.35 6.16
C SER A 94 -3.86 -7.40 5.50
N SER A 95 -4.13 -8.68 5.73
CA SER A 95 -3.40 -9.78 5.09
C SER A 95 -3.77 -9.98 3.62
N LEU A 96 -4.95 -9.51 3.20
CA LEU A 96 -5.45 -9.62 1.84
C LEU A 96 -5.00 -8.44 0.95
N GLU A 97 -4.95 -7.25 1.51
CA GLU A 97 -4.79 -5.97 0.83
C GLU A 97 -3.61 -5.90 -0.17
N PRO A 98 -2.39 -6.38 0.15
CA PRO A 98 -1.24 -6.25 -0.76
C PRO A 98 -1.50 -6.84 -2.13
N GLU A 99 -2.08 -8.03 -2.23
CA GLU A 99 -2.38 -8.70 -3.49
C GLU A 99 -3.69 -8.21 -4.09
N TRP A 100 -4.64 -7.79 -3.25
CA TRP A 100 -5.95 -7.34 -3.72
C TRP A 100 -5.91 -5.99 -4.42
N ASN A 101 -4.91 -5.14 -4.11
CA ASN A 101 -4.69 -3.86 -4.79
C ASN A 101 -4.37 -4.03 -6.29
N SER A 102 -3.83 -5.18 -6.70
CA SER A 102 -3.57 -5.49 -8.12
C SER A 102 -4.76 -6.11 -8.85
N ARG A 103 -5.89 -6.35 -8.17
CA ARG A 103 -7.04 -7.08 -8.74
C ARG A 103 -7.65 -6.37 -9.96
N ALA A 104 -7.75 -5.04 -9.94
CA ALA A 104 -8.32 -4.29 -11.06
C ALA A 104 -7.46 -4.38 -12.34
N SER A 105 -6.14 -4.34 -12.19
CA SER A 105 -5.22 -4.53 -13.32
C SER A 105 -5.26 -5.97 -13.82
N LEU A 106 -5.40 -6.95 -12.93
CA LEU A 106 -5.55 -8.35 -13.28
C LEU A 106 -6.82 -8.62 -14.09
N GLU A 107 -7.93 -7.95 -13.77
CA GLU A 107 -9.17 -8.07 -14.51
C GLU A 107 -8.99 -7.68 -15.97
N SER A 108 -8.30 -6.59 -16.25
CA SER A 108 -8.03 -6.15 -17.61
C SER A 108 -7.17 -7.16 -18.39
N VAL A 109 -6.17 -7.74 -17.74
CA VAL A 109 -5.29 -8.77 -18.34
C VAL A 109 -6.05 -10.08 -18.58
N CYS A 110 -6.97 -10.46 -17.67
CA CYS A 110 -7.76 -11.69 -17.77
C CYS A 110 -9.00 -11.58 -18.68
N SER A 111 -9.29 -10.42 -19.21
CA SER A 111 -10.53 -10.20 -19.99
C SER A 111 -10.64 -11.04 -21.26
N SER A 112 -9.50 -11.44 -21.83
CA SER A 112 -9.42 -12.22 -23.08
C SER A 112 -9.73 -13.71 -22.92
N ASP A 113 -9.53 -14.29 -21.73
CA ASP A 113 -9.76 -15.71 -21.46
C ASP A 113 -10.99 -15.91 -20.55
N SER A 114 -12.02 -16.57 -21.10
CA SER A 114 -13.29 -16.79 -20.38
C SER A 114 -13.13 -17.67 -19.14
N LYS A 115 -12.21 -18.65 -19.16
CA LYS A 115 -11.99 -19.57 -18.02
C LYS A 115 -11.32 -18.85 -16.87
N THR A 116 -10.28 -18.05 -17.15
CA THR A 116 -9.59 -17.27 -16.14
C THR A 116 -10.46 -16.16 -15.58
N ARG A 117 -11.33 -15.55 -16.40
CA ARG A 117 -12.34 -14.60 -15.94
C ARG A 117 -13.35 -15.24 -14.98
N ALA A 118 -13.83 -16.45 -15.31
CA ALA A 118 -14.73 -17.19 -14.43
C ALA A 118 -14.04 -17.56 -13.10
N ALA A 119 -12.78 -18.00 -13.15
CA ALA A 119 -12.01 -18.28 -11.94
C ALA A 119 -11.80 -17.03 -11.07
N LEU A 120 -11.55 -15.86 -11.69
CA LEU A 120 -11.42 -14.59 -10.98
C LEU A 120 -12.73 -14.22 -10.25
N ALA A 121 -13.88 -14.39 -10.93
CA ALA A 121 -15.18 -14.14 -10.32
C ALA A 121 -15.49 -15.11 -9.16
N GLU A 122 -15.13 -16.38 -9.28
CA GLU A 122 -15.30 -17.35 -8.19
C GLU A 122 -14.36 -17.07 -7.00
N ILE A 123 -13.17 -16.55 -7.22
CA ILE A 123 -12.25 -16.11 -6.16
C ILE A 123 -12.81 -14.86 -5.46
N ASP A 124 -13.40 -13.92 -6.19
CA ASP A 124 -14.10 -12.77 -5.60
C ASP A 124 -15.25 -13.23 -4.71
N ALA A 125 -16.08 -14.14 -5.21
CA ALA A 125 -17.19 -14.71 -4.44
C ALA A 125 -16.69 -15.46 -3.18
N LEU A 126 -15.60 -16.21 -3.30
CA LEU A 126 -14.97 -16.87 -2.14
C LEU A 126 -14.45 -15.87 -1.12
N ARG A 127 -13.78 -14.79 -1.56
CA ARG A 127 -13.32 -13.73 -0.66
C ARG A 127 -14.46 -13.15 0.16
N TYR A 128 -15.57 -12.77 -0.49
CA TYR A 128 -16.74 -12.22 0.21
C TYR A 128 -17.33 -13.22 1.20
N ALA A 129 -17.44 -14.49 0.81
CA ALA A 129 -17.94 -15.54 1.68
C ALA A 129 -17.03 -15.78 2.90
N GLU A 130 -15.71 -15.77 2.72
CA GLU A 130 -14.76 -15.93 3.83
C GLU A 130 -14.78 -14.70 4.76
N GLU A 131 -14.86 -13.48 4.21
CA GLU A 131 -14.99 -12.26 5.01
C GLU A 131 -16.30 -12.27 5.82
N HIS A 132 -17.41 -12.71 5.21
CA HIS A 132 -18.68 -12.89 5.88
C HIS A 132 -18.62 -13.96 6.97
N ALA A 133 -17.91 -15.07 6.72
CA ALA A 133 -17.74 -16.12 7.71
C ALA A 133 -16.93 -15.67 8.94
N VAL A 134 -15.90 -14.84 8.73
CA VAL A 134 -15.15 -14.22 9.84
C VAL A 134 -16.05 -13.31 10.67
N ARG A 135 -16.98 -12.61 10.01
CA ARG A 135 -17.86 -11.63 10.68
C ARG A 135 -19.04 -12.27 11.41
N TYR A 136 -19.59 -13.38 10.91
CA TYR A 136 -20.83 -13.95 11.40
C TYR A 136 -20.69 -15.43 11.78
N GLU A 137 -19.48 -15.92 11.94
CA GLU A 137 -19.20 -17.34 12.25
C GLU A 137 -19.94 -18.32 11.32
N ALA A 138 -20.11 -17.93 10.05
CA ALA A 138 -20.88 -18.69 9.10
C ALA A 138 -20.20 -20.03 8.79
N VAL A 139 -20.94 -21.12 8.98
CA VAL A 139 -20.51 -22.47 8.66
C VAL A 139 -20.97 -22.89 7.26
N GLY A 140 -20.23 -23.79 6.59
CA GLY A 140 -20.70 -24.40 5.34
C GLY A 140 -20.01 -23.91 4.06
N LEU A 141 -18.89 -23.20 4.13
CA LEU A 141 -18.13 -22.77 2.95
C LEU A 141 -17.33 -23.89 2.24
N ALA A 142 -17.34 -25.10 2.77
CA ALA A 142 -16.60 -26.23 2.20
C ALA A 142 -16.95 -26.53 0.71
N PRO A 143 -18.21 -26.46 0.25
CA PRO A 143 -18.54 -26.64 -1.16
C PRO A 143 -17.93 -25.57 -2.05
N GLN A 144 -18.01 -24.29 -1.64
CA GLN A 144 -17.46 -23.18 -2.41
C GLN A 144 -15.94 -23.24 -2.48
N ARG A 145 -15.26 -23.55 -1.38
CA ARG A 145 -13.80 -23.79 -1.36
C ARG A 145 -13.39 -24.89 -2.32
N ARG A 146 -14.10 -26.03 -2.32
CA ARG A 146 -13.84 -27.15 -3.26
C ARG A 146 -14.04 -26.73 -4.70
N ARG A 147 -15.09 -25.97 -5.01
CA ARG A 147 -15.35 -25.48 -6.36
C ARG A 147 -14.23 -24.58 -6.87
N VAL A 148 -13.80 -23.61 -6.06
CA VAL A 148 -12.68 -22.73 -6.41
C VAL A 148 -11.37 -23.51 -6.55
N GLN A 149 -11.16 -24.51 -5.70
CA GLN A 149 -9.99 -25.39 -5.79
C GLN A 149 -9.99 -26.22 -7.09
N ALA A 150 -11.12 -26.80 -7.48
CA ALA A 150 -11.24 -27.55 -8.73
C ALA A 150 -11.00 -26.66 -9.96
N LEU A 151 -11.52 -25.44 -9.95
CA LEU A 151 -11.23 -24.46 -11.00
C LEU A 151 -9.73 -24.13 -11.08
N TYR A 152 -9.11 -23.94 -9.92
CA TYR A 152 -7.68 -23.69 -9.84
C TYR A 152 -6.85 -24.85 -10.41
N GLU A 153 -7.15 -26.08 -10.04
CA GLU A 153 -6.49 -27.29 -10.53
C GLU A 153 -6.65 -27.42 -12.05
N THR A 154 -7.87 -27.20 -12.57
CA THR A 154 -8.14 -27.21 -14.01
C THR A 154 -7.32 -26.17 -14.80
N LEU A 155 -7.05 -25.01 -14.19
CA LEU A 155 -6.26 -23.94 -14.81
C LEU A 155 -4.76 -24.27 -14.83
N PHE A 156 -4.27 -25.04 -13.86
CA PHE A 156 -2.83 -25.26 -13.63
C PHE A 156 -2.32 -26.67 -13.90
N GLU A 157 -3.21 -27.68 -14.00
CA GLU A 157 -2.81 -29.04 -14.38
C GLU A 157 -2.14 -29.12 -15.79
N ARG A 158 -2.47 -28.17 -16.67
CA ARG A 158 -1.83 -28.08 -17.98
C ARG A 158 -0.36 -27.65 -17.96
N ASP A 159 0.09 -27.00 -16.90
CA ASP A 159 1.42 -26.36 -16.84
C ASP A 159 2.40 -27.13 -15.94
N GLY A 160 2.02 -28.35 -15.45
CA GLY A 160 2.93 -29.24 -14.68
C GLY A 160 3.41 -28.66 -13.34
N LEU A 161 2.80 -27.59 -12.86
CA LEU A 161 3.15 -26.97 -11.58
C LEU A 161 2.42 -27.71 -10.43
N PRO A 162 3.14 -28.12 -9.36
CA PRO A 162 2.52 -28.83 -8.26
C PRO A 162 1.44 -27.99 -7.61
N SER A 163 0.24 -28.57 -7.50
CA SER A 163 -0.85 -27.98 -6.72
C SER A 163 -0.39 -27.82 -5.27
N PRO A 164 -0.48 -26.63 -4.66
CA PRO A 164 -0.23 -26.49 -3.24
C PRO A 164 -1.29 -27.31 -2.50
N ALA A 165 -0.87 -28.42 -1.89
CA ALA A 165 -1.72 -29.23 -1.06
C ALA A 165 -2.45 -28.36 -0.03
N LEU A 166 -3.76 -28.48 -0.01
CA LEU A 166 -4.60 -27.82 1.01
C LEU A 166 -4.48 -28.62 2.31
N PRO A 167 -4.04 -28.00 3.41
CA PRO A 167 -4.25 -28.58 4.73
C PRO A 167 -5.73 -28.48 5.14
#